data_9b7ea0c6d72d973fd015e340c0320a0d
#
_entry.id   9b7ea0c6d72d973fd015e340c0320a0d
#
_cell.length_a   1.000
_cell.length_b   1.000
_cell.length_c   1.000
_cell.angle_alpha   90.00
_cell.angle_beta   90.00
_cell.angle_gamma   90.00
#
_symmetry.space_group_name_H-M   'P 1'
#
loop_
_entity.id
_entity.type
_entity.pdbx_description
1 polymer ?
#
loop_
_entity_poly.entity_id
_entity_poly.type
_entity_poly.pdbx_seq_one_letter_code
_entity_poly.pdbx_strand_id
1 'polypeptide(L)'
;MNIPGENSINIMSSNEYLTRVNLMDAASEDADTPVTFGKRVAVIGGGNTAMDSVRTARRLGAEKAMIIYRRSEAEMPARLEEVKHAKEEGVEFLTLHNPIEYIADEKGRVKQVVLQKMELGEPDASGRRSPVAIPGATVTLDIDMAIVSVGVSPNPIVPNSIPGLELGRKGTIAVNDDMQSSIPTIYAGGDIVRGGATVILAMGDGRRAAAAMDRQLRQA
;
A
#
# COMPACT_ATOMS: atom_id res chain seq x y z
N MET A 1 7.88 -2.59 -7.04
CA MET A 1 9.07 -3.04 -6.26
C MET A 1 10.32 -3.08 -7.14
N ASN A 2 10.17 -3.25 -8.43
CA ASN A 2 11.24 -3.41 -9.42
C ASN A 2 12.16 -4.62 -9.13
N ILE A 3 11.55 -5.75 -8.87
CA ILE A 3 12.26 -7.02 -8.65
C ILE A 3 11.88 -8.04 -9.74
N PRO A 4 12.75 -9.00 -10.05
CA PRO A 4 12.47 -10.05 -11.02
C PRO A 4 11.18 -10.79 -10.72
N GLY A 5 10.41 -11.10 -11.74
CA GLY A 5 9.16 -11.86 -11.63
C GLY A 5 7.93 -11.09 -11.11
N GLU A 6 8.06 -9.79 -10.80
CA GLU A 6 6.95 -8.96 -10.24
C GLU A 6 5.71 -8.88 -11.16
N ASN A 7 5.88 -9.11 -12.45
CA ASN A 7 4.79 -9.10 -13.45
C ASN A 7 4.16 -10.49 -13.68
N SER A 8 4.44 -11.48 -12.84
CA SER A 8 3.87 -12.82 -12.97
C SER A 8 2.36 -12.79 -12.67
N ILE A 9 1.63 -13.72 -13.26
CA ILE A 9 0.19 -13.90 -12.99
C ILE A 9 0.00 -14.20 -11.50
N ASN A 10 -1.07 -13.66 -10.90
CA ASN A 10 -1.41 -13.72 -9.47
C ASN A 10 -0.49 -12.85 -8.58
N ILE A 11 0.20 -11.87 -9.16
CA ILE A 11 0.79 -10.78 -8.39
C ILE A 11 0.01 -9.51 -8.71
N MET A 12 -0.49 -8.81 -7.69
CA MET A 12 -1.28 -7.60 -7.86
C MET A 12 -1.05 -6.62 -6.73
N SER A 13 -1.41 -5.36 -6.93
CA SER A 13 -1.39 -4.37 -5.86
C SER A 13 -2.56 -4.60 -4.89
N SER A 14 -2.39 -4.19 -3.63
CA SER A 14 -3.50 -4.22 -2.66
C SER A 14 -4.68 -3.36 -3.10
N ASN A 15 -4.44 -2.24 -3.78
CA ASN A 15 -5.52 -1.41 -4.31
C ASN A 15 -6.35 -2.16 -5.35
N GLU A 16 -5.70 -2.86 -6.28
CA GLU A 16 -6.40 -3.67 -7.27
C GLU A 16 -7.18 -4.80 -6.59
N TYR A 17 -6.53 -5.55 -5.70
CA TYR A 17 -7.14 -6.66 -4.99
C TYR A 17 -8.38 -6.24 -4.20
N LEU A 18 -8.24 -5.21 -3.35
CA LEU A 18 -9.34 -4.73 -2.50
C LEU A 18 -10.45 -4.05 -3.31
N THR A 19 -10.11 -3.34 -4.40
CA THR A 19 -11.12 -2.76 -5.31
C THR A 19 -11.94 -3.86 -5.98
N ARG A 20 -11.30 -4.89 -6.51
CA ARG A 20 -12.01 -6.01 -7.13
C ARG A 20 -12.93 -6.72 -6.13
N VAL A 21 -12.43 -7.03 -4.95
CA VAL A 21 -13.23 -7.76 -3.94
C VAL A 21 -14.36 -6.89 -3.38
N ASN A 22 -14.10 -5.64 -3.03
CA ASN A 22 -15.06 -4.81 -2.27
C ASN A 22 -16.02 -3.99 -3.14
N LEU A 23 -15.60 -3.60 -4.36
CA LEU A 23 -16.41 -2.73 -5.24
C LEU A 23 -16.92 -3.46 -6.47
N MET A 24 -16.24 -4.51 -6.93
CA MET A 24 -16.58 -5.22 -8.17
C MET A 24 -17.14 -6.62 -7.90
N ASP A 25 -17.43 -6.93 -6.65
CA ASP A 25 -17.96 -8.24 -6.21
C ASP A 25 -17.19 -9.45 -6.78
N ALA A 26 -15.88 -9.28 -6.97
CA ALA A 26 -15.03 -10.25 -7.66
C ALA A 26 -14.87 -11.59 -6.92
N ALA A 27 -15.42 -11.70 -5.71
CA ALA A 27 -15.52 -12.94 -4.94
C ALA A 27 -16.75 -13.78 -5.31
N SER A 28 -17.72 -13.21 -6.03
CA SER A 28 -18.91 -13.90 -6.51
C SER A 28 -18.59 -14.84 -7.68
N GLU A 29 -19.30 -15.95 -7.78
CA GLU A 29 -19.16 -16.92 -8.90
C GLU A 29 -19.53 -16.28 -10.25
N ASP A 30 -20.44 -15.31 -10.24
CA ASP A 30 -20.96 -14.63 -11.44
C ASP A 30 -20.22 -13.28 -11.73
N ALA A 31 -19.09 -13.02 -11.08
CA ALA A 31 -18.36 -11.76 -11.26
C ALA A 31 -17.79 -11.62 -12.67
N ASP A 32 -17.99 -10.44 -13.29
CA ASP A 32 -17.41 -10.11 -14.61
C ASP A 32 -15.86 -10.12 -14.60
N THR A 33 -15.26 -9.84 -13.43
CA THR A 33 -13.81 -9.77 -13.23
C THR A 33 -13.42 -10.55 -11.98
N PRO A 34 -13.52 -11.90 -12.00
CA PRO A 34 -13.28 -12.71 -10.81
C PRO A 34 -11.84 -12.58 -10.32
N VAL A 35 -11.67 -12.61 -9.00
CA VAL A 35 -10.36 -12.70 -8.35
C VAL A 35 -9.96 -14.17 -8.26
N THR A 36 -8.73 -14.48 -8.62
CA THR A 36 -8.17 -15.79 -8.33
C THR A 36 -7.98 -15.94 -6.82
N PHE A 37 -8.53 -17.01 -6.24
CA PHE A 37 -8.34 -17.33 -4.83
C PHE A 37 -7.01 -18.07 -4.65
N GLY A 38 -6.05 -17.43 -3.95
CA GLY A 38 -4.80 -18.07 -3.57
C GLY A 38 -5.00 -18.96 -2.34
N LYS A 39 -4.37 -20.13 -2.33
CA LYS A 39 -4.30 -20.99 -1.13
C LYS A 39 -3.19 -20.54 -0.18
N ARG A 40 -2.05 -20.12 -0.76
CA ARG A 40 -0.88 -19.62 -0.03
C ARG A 40 -0.61 -18.19 -0.47
N VAL A 41 -1.16 -17.24 0.28
CA VAL A 41 -1.15 -15.82 -0.06
C VAL A 41 -0.10 -15.07 0.74
N ALA A 42 0.82 -14.41 0.05
CA ALA A 42 1.81 -13.52 0.65
C ALA A 42 1.42 -12.06 0.43
N VAL A 43 1.21 -11.30 1.51
CA VAL A 43 0.97 -9.86 1.45
C VAL A 43 2.24 -9.12 1.87
N ILE A 44 2.76 -8.29 0.97
CA ILE A 44 4.02 -7.57 1.17
C ILE A 44 3.73 -6.18 1.70
N GLY A 45 4.03 -5.96 2.97
CA GLY A 45 3.80 -4.67 3.63
C GLY A 45 3.37 -4.79 5.08
N GLY A 46 3.32 -3.67 5.80
CA GLY A 46 2.98 -3.64 7.23
C GLY A 46 2.03 -2.50 7.62
N GLY A 47 1.33 -1.90 6.65
CA GLY A 47 0.32 -0.86 6.88
C GLY A 47 -1.09 -1.41 7.03
N ASN A 48 -2.07 -0.54 7.33
CA ASN A 48 -3.48 -0.94 7.44
C ASN A 48 -3.99 -1.64 6.17
N THR A 49 -3.62 -1.13 4.99
CA THR A 49 -4.02 -1.75 3.72
C THR A 49 -3.47 -3.18 3.55
N ALA A 50 -2.29 -3.46 4.12
CA ALA A 50 -1.74 -4.83 4.15
C ALA A 50 -2.57 -5.72 5.08
N MET A 51 -2.98 -5.20 6.24
CA MET A 51 -3.87 -5.92 7.16
C MET A 51 -5.22 -6.22 6.51
N ASP A 52 -5.83 -5.23 5.85
CA ASP A 52 -7.08 -5.42 5.11
C ASP A 52 -6.93 -6.50 4.04
N SER A 53 -5.85 -6.46 3.25
CA SER A 53 -5.61 -7.41 2.16
C SER A 53 -5.41 -8.84 2.66
N VAL A 54 -4.60 -9.04 3.71
CA VAL A 54 -4.31 -10.38 4.23
C VAL A 54 -5.52 -10.99 4.93
N ARG A 55 -6.28 -10.19 5.67
CA ARG A 55 -7.53 -10.63 6.32
C ARG A 55 -8.60 -10.97 5.28
N THR A 56 -8.71 -10.16 4.22
CA THR A 56 -9.60 -10.45 3.10
C THR A 56 -9.22 -11.79 2.43
N ALA A 57 -7.93 -12.01 2.13
CA ALA A 57 -7.47 -13.27 1.57
C ALA A 57 -7.79 -14.46 2.49
N ARG A 58 -7.60 -14.29 3.81
CA ARG A 58 -7.94 -15.34 4.78
C ARG A 58 -9.43 -15.65 4.80
N ARG A 59 -10.29 -14.64 4.77
CA ARG A 59 -11.76 -14.79 4.74
C ARG A 59 -12.27 -15.39 3.44
N LEU A 60 -11.57 -15.17 2.33
CA LEU A 60 -11.86 -15.77 1.03
C LEU A 60 -11.32 -17.20 0.87
N GLY A 61 -10.82 -17.81 1.95
CA GLY A 61 -10.49 -19.23 1.99
C GLY A 61 -9.01 -19.55 1.77
N ALA A 62 -8.09 -18.61 1.88
CA ALA A 62 -6.67 -18.93 1.88
C ALA A 62 -6.34 -19.90 3.03
N GLU A 63 -5.71 -21.02 2.71
CA GLU A 63 -5.24 -22.02 3.69
C GLU A 63 -4.13 -21.44 4.54
N LYS A 64 -3.26 -20.65 3.91
CA LYS A 64 -2.16 -19.90 4.53
C LYS A 64 -2.14 -18.48 4.00
N ALA A 65 -2.31 -17.51 4.90
CA ALA A 65 -2.18 -16.10 4.59
C ALA A 65 -1.09 -15.49 5.47
N MET A 66 -0.14 -14.78 4.88
CA MET A 66 1.01 -14.24 5.61
C MET A 66 1.31 -12.80 5.25
N ILE A 67 1.72 -12.03 6.25
CA ILE A 67 2.36 -10.73 6.09
C ILE A 67 3.87 -10.94 5.97
N ILE A 68 4.47 -10.38 4.92
CA ILE A 68 5.92 -10.29 4.76
C ILE A 68 6.31 -8.83 4.94
N TYR A 69 7.14 -8.54 5.95
CA TYR A 69 7.51 -7.18 6.29
C TYR A 69 9.00 -7.04 6.56
N ARG A 70 9.62 -6.03 5.94
CA ARG A 70 11.09 -5.83 5.97
C ARG A 70 11.64 -5.31 7.30
N ARG A 71 10.79 -4.84 8.23
CA ARG A 71 11.17 -4.43 9.59
C ARG A 71 10.54 -5.37 10.61
N SER A 72 10.71 -5.08 11.90
CA SER A 72 10.02 -5.82 12.95
C SER A 72 8.55 -5.36 13.09
N GLU A 73 7.80 -6.09 13.89
CA GLU A 73 6.39 -5.77 14.16
C GLU A 73 6.25 -4.39 14.83
N ALA A 74 7.20 -4.00 15.67
CA ALA A 74 7.19 -2.71 16.36
C ALA A 74 7.26 -1.50 15.40
N GLU A 75 7.86 -1.67 14.22
CA GLU A 75 7.94 -0.64 13.19
C GLU A 75 6.78 -0.68 12.19
N MET A 76 5.78 -1.55 12.37
CA MET A 76 4.61 -1.59 11.48
C MET A 76 3.80 -0.30 11.62
N PRO A 77 3.46 0.37 10.50
CA PRO A 77 2.60 1.56 10.55
C PRO A 77 1.10 1.24 10.69
N ALA A 78 0.73 -0.04 10.68
CA ALA A 78 -0.64 -0.47 10.94
C ALA A 78 -1.04 -0.18 12.40
N ARG A 79 -2.33 0.04 12.64
CA ARG A 79 -2.89 0.14 13.98
C ARG A 79 -2.71 -1.17 14.73
N LEU A 80 -2.45 -1.10 16.03
CA LEU A 80 -2.25 -2.28 16.86
C LEU A 80 -3.47 -3.20 16.86
N GLU A 81 -4.68 -2.63 16.82
CA GLU A 81 -5.93 -3.37 16.72
C GLU A 81 -6.02 -4.19 15.44
N GLU A 82 -5.59 -3.62 14.28
CA GLU A 82 -5.62 -4.33 13.01
C GLU A 82 -4.62 -5.48 12.96
N VAL A 83 -3.43 -5.29 13.54
CA VAL A 83 -2.43 -6.36 13.69
C VAL A 83 -2.98 -7.47 14.60
N LYS A 84 -3.63 -7.10 15.72
CA LYS A 84 -4.24 -8.05 16.64
C LYS A 84 -5.35 -8.86 15.95
N HIS A 85 -6.27 -8.20 15.25
CA HIS A 85 -7.34 -8.88 14.52
C HIS A 85 -6.79 -9.83 13.45
N ALA A 86 -5.74 -9.43 12.70
CA ALA A 86 -5.11 -10.30 11.72
C ALA A 86 -4.54 -11.57 12.39
N LYS A 87 -3.91 -11.45 13.56
CA LYS A 87 -3.41 -12.61 14.33
C LYS A 87 -4.53 -13.51 14.83
N GLU A 88 -5.63 -12.93 15.33
CA GLU A 88 -6.81 -13.67 15.77
C GLU A 88 -7.47 -14.46 14.62
N GLU A 89 -7.40 -13.95 13.38
CA GLU A 89 -7.86 -14.63 12.17
C GLU A 89 -6.84 -15.67 11.62
N GLY A 90 -5.73 -15.90 12.32
CA GLY A 90 -4.73 -16.91 11.96
C GLY A 90 -3.77 -16.49 10.85
N VAL A 91 -3.55 -15.18 10.66
CA VAL A 91 -2.53 -14.66 9.75
C VAL A 91 -1.13 -14.86 10.32
N GLU A 92 -0.21 -15.38 9.52
CA GLU A 92 1.20 -15.51 9.89
C GLU A 92 1.96 -14.21 9.63
N PHE A 93 2.90 -13.87 10.53
CA PHE A 93 3.74 -12.67 10.39
C PHE A 93 5.20 -13.05 10.20
N LEU A 94 5.70 -12.87 8.98
CA LEU A 94 7.10 -13.04 8.64
C LEU A 94 7.79 -11.67 8.56
N THR A 95 8.21 -11.19 9.72
CA THR A 95 8.94 -9.92 9.86
C THR A 95 10.42 -10.08 9.52
N LEU A 96 11.14 -8.97 9.32
CA LEU A 96 12.56 -8.95 8.97
C LEU A 96 12.86 -9.73 7.68
N HIS A 97 11.94 -9.67 6.73
CA HIS A 97 12.09 -10.28 5.41
C HIS A 97 11.64 -9.32 4.30
N ASN A 98 12.40 -9.26 3.21
CA ASN A 98 12.10 -8.41 2.06
C ASN A 98 12.15 -9.23 0.77
N PRO A 99 11.09 -9.22 -0.05
CA PRO A 99 11.12 -9.90 -1.33
C PRO A 99 12.20 -9.33 -2.25
N ILE A 100 12.94 -10.21 -2.92
CA ILE A 100 13.96 -9.87 -3.89
C ILE A 100 13.71 -10.49 -5.27
N GLU A 101 12.87 -11.52 -5.35
CA GLU A 101 12.50 -12.20 -6.60
C GLU A 101 11.20 -12.97 -6.42
N TYR A 102 10.39 -13.02 -7.48
CA TYR A 102 9.29 -13.97 -7.63
C TYR A 102 9.62 -14.98 -8.71
N ILE A 103 9.35 -16.25 -8.44
CA ILE A 103 9.57 -17.35 -9.38
C ILE A 103 8.21 -17.79 -9.90
N ALA A 104 8.04 -17.80 -11.22
CA ALA A 104 6.83 -18.29 -11.88
C ALA A 104 6.96 -19.73 -12.33
N ASP A 105 5.83 -20.37 -12.56
CA ASP A 105 5.74 -21.66 -13.27
C ASP A 105 5.82 -21.47 -14.79
N GLU A 106 5.72 -22.59 -15.55
CA GLU A 106 5.76 -22.58 -17.01
C GLU A 106 4.59 -21.83 -17.66
N LYS A 107 3.51 -21.59 -16.91
CA LYS A 107 2.33 -20.80 -17.35
C LYS A 107 2.42 -19.34 -16.96
N GLY A 108 3.54 -18.90 -16.38
CA GLY A 108 3.76 -17.52 -15.92
C GLY A 108 3.05 -17.19 -14.60
N ARG A 109 2.52 -18.17 -13.83
CA ARG A 109 1.89 -17.94 -12.53
C ARG A 109 2.93 -17.97 -11.43
N VAL A 110 2.85 -17.07 -10.47
CA VAL A 110 3.73 -17.10 -9.31
C VAL A 110 3.59 -18.41 -8.55
N LYS A 111 4.72 -19.02 -8.22
CA LYS A 111 4.80 -20.25 -7.42
C LYS A 111 5.67 -20.13 -6.19
N GLN A 112 6.65 -19.20 -6.21
CA GLN A 112 7.56 -18.98 -5.08
C GLN A 112 7.94 -17.51 -4.99
N VAL A 113 8.34 -17.10 -3.78
CA VAL A 113 8.99 -15.82 -3.51
C VAL A 113 10.32 -16.06 -2.80
N VAL A 114 11.37 -15.40 -3.28
CA VAL A 114 12.68 -15.39 -2.63
C VAL A 114 12.75 -14.15 -1.74
N LEU A 115 13.06 -14.36 -0.48
CA LEU A 115 13.11 -13.34 0.56
C LEU A 115 14.54 -13.17 1.06
N GLN A 116 15.01 -11.95 1.12
CA GLN A 116 16.21 -11.53 1.82
C GLN A 116 15.89 -11.35 3.30
N LYS A 117 16.65 -11.99 4.20
CA LYS A 117 16.57 -11.72 5.64
C LYS A 117 17.16 -10.35 5.96
N MET A 118 16.52 -9.65 6.88
CA MET A 118 16.86 -8.29 7.27
C MET A 118 17.23 -8.24 8.76
N GLU A 119 17.98 -7.22 9.13
CA GLU A 119 18.17 -6.78 10.51
C GLU A 119 17.79 -5.30 10.64
N LEU A 120 17.67 -4.81 11.86
CA LEU A 120 17.32 -3.42 12.13
C LEU A 120 18.59 -2.61 12.41
N GLY A 121 18.88 -1.66 11.53
CA GLY A 121 19.92 -0.64 11.70
C GLY A 121 19.43 0.60 12.46
N GLU A 122 20.06 1.74 12.20
CA GLU A 122 19.74 3.02 12.83
C GLU A 122 18.35 3.53 12.40
N PRO A 123 17.70 4.37 13.23
CA PRO A 123 16.43 5.00 12.88
C PRO A 123 16.52 5.87 11.61
N ASP A 124 15.50 5.80 10.77
CA ASP A 124 15.32 6.67 9.62
C ASP A 124 14.70 8.04 10.03
N ALA A 125 14.50 8.93 9.06
CA ALA A 125 13.90 10.25 9.30
C ALA A 125 12.47 10.22 9.88
N SER A 126 11.81 9.07 9.88
CA SER A 126 10.49 8.85 10.51
C SER A 126 10.60 8.30 11.94
N GLY A 127 11.82 8.11 12.46
CA GLY A 127 12.07 7.52 13.77
C GLY A 127 11.98 5.99 13.82
N ARG A 128 11.69 5.32 12.69
CA ARG A 128 11.64 3.85 12.62
C ARG A 128 13.01 3.30 12.22
N ARG A 129 13.41 2.19 12.83
CA ARG A 129 14.68 1.54 12.52
C ARG A 129 14.73 1.08 11.06
N SER A 130 15.84 1.38 10.40
CA SER A 130 16.04 1.07 8.97
C SER A 130 16.26 -0.43 8.76
N PRO A 131 15.66 -1.06 7.74
CA PRO A 131 15.94 -2.44 7.42
C PRO A 131 17.28 -2.57 6.69
N VAL A 132 18.16 -3.40 7.17
CA VAL A 132 19.48 -3.70 6.60
C VAL A 132 19.52 -5.16 6.16
N ALA A 133 19.97 -5.42 4.93
CA ALA A 133 20.05 -6.78 4.41
C ALA A 133 21.21 -7.55 5.08
N ILE A 134 20.95 -8.78 5.51
CA ILE A 134 21.99 -9.71 5.97
C ILE A 134 22.57 -10.41 4.74
N PRO A 135 23.83 -10.14 4.34
CA PRO A 135 24.38 -10.67 3.10
C PRO A 135 24.29 -12.20 3.01
N GLY A 136 23.78 -12.70 1.87
CA GLY A 136 23.68 -14.13 1.59
C GLY A 136 22.58 -14.88 2.38
N ALA A 137 21.87 -14.23 3.29
CA ALA A 137 20.82 -14.87 4.07
C ALA A 137 19.46 -14.74 3.35
N THR A 138 19.13 -15.73 2.54
CA THR A 138 17.84 -15.79 1.81
C THR A 138 17.01 -16.99 2.24
N VAL A 139 15.70 -16.91 1.99
CA VAL A 139 14.75 -18.02 2.14
C VAL A 139 13.77 -17.99 1.00
N THR A 140 13.40 -19.16 0.49
CA THR A 140 12.37 -19.29 -0.55
C THR A 140 11.11 -19.88 0.06
N LEU A 141 9.96 -19.26 -0.25
CA LEU A 141 8.65 -19.72 0.20
C LEU A 141 7.78 -20.06 -1.01
N ASP A 142 7.04 -21.16 -0.90
CA ASP A 142 5.99 -21.50 -1.85
C ASP A 142 4.77 -20.62 -1.62
N ILE A 143 4.34 -19.95 -2.68
CA ILE A 143 3.13 -19.12 -2.72
C ILE A 143 2.39 -19.39 -4.03
N ASP A 144 1.14 -19.01 -4.10
CA ASP A 144 0.36 -19.04 -5.35
C ASP A 144 -0.34 -17.71 -5.63
N MET A 145 -0.18 -16.75 -4.72
CA MET A 145 -0.60 -15.35 -4.89
C MET A 145 0.30 -14.42 -4.07
N ALA A 146 0.62 -13.26 -4.62
CA ALA A 146 1.26 -12.17 -3.90
C ALA A 146 0.46 -10.87 -4.03
N ILE A 147 0.28 -10.15 -2.92
CA ILE A 147 -0.41 -8.87 -2.87
C ILE A 147 0.58 -7.82 -2.37
N VAL A 148 0.92 -6.85 -3.24
CA VAL A 148 1.93 -5.83 -2.94
C VAL A 148 1.26 -4.62 -2.29
N SER A 149 1.61 -4.35 -1.02
CA SER A 149 1.04 -3.31 -0.16
C SER A 149 2.12 -2.39 0.41
N VAL A 150 3.07 -1.94 -0.44
CA VAL A 150 4.23 -1.13 -0.02
C VAL A 150 3.99 0.38 -0.10
N GLY A 151 2.76 0.79 -0.26
CA GLY A 151 2.30 2.17 -0.39
C GLY A 151 1.90 2.54 -1.80
N VAL A 152 1.29 3.71 -1.91
CA VAL A 152 0.83 4.30 -3.18
C VAL A 152 1.49 5.65 -3.38
N SER A 153 1.67 6.04 -4.63
CA SER A 153 2.11 7.38 -5.03
C SER A 153 0.94 8.12 -5.68
N PRO A 154 0.89 9.44 -5.60
CA PRO A 154 -0.08 10.23 -6.33
C PRO A 154 -0.05 9.91 -7.83
N ASN A 155 -1.23 9.87 -8.47
CA ASN A 155 -1.29 9.73 -9.92
C ASN A 155 -0.69 10.98 -10.59
N PRO A 156 0.36 10.86 -11.40
CA PRO A 156 1.05 12.02 -11.95
C PRO A 156 0.29 12.73 -13.08
N ILE A 157 -0.80 12.17 -13.58
CA ILE A 157 -1.53 12.72 -14.74
C ILE A 157 -2.00 14.14 -14.46
N VAL A 158 -2.75 14.36 -13.35
CA VAL A 158 -3.28 15.69 -13.02
C VAL A 158 -2.16 16.67 -12.66
N PRO A 159 -1.24 16.38 -11.74
CA PRO A 159 -0.13 17.28 -11.45
C PRO A 159 0.71 17.66 -12.68
N ASN A 160 1.01 16.69 -13.55
CA ASN A 160 1.83 16.94 -14.74
C ASN A 160 1.08 17.71 -15.86
N SER A 161 -0.25 17.73 -15.84
CA SER A 161 -1.05 18.45 -16.84
C SER A 161 -1.24 19.92 -16.52
N ILE A 162 -0.82 20.40 -15.35
CA ILE A 162 -1.01 21.78 -14.91
C ILE A 162 0.35 22.49 -14.84
N PRO A 163 0.69 23.33 -15.83
CA PRO A 163 1.96 24.05 -15.84
C PRO A 163 2.07 24.99 -14.62
N GLY A 164 3.23 24.97 -13.96
CA GLY A 164 3.52 25.82 -12.80
C GLY A 164 2.95 25.30 -11.46
N LEU A 165 2.30 24.15 -11.43
CA LEU A 165 1.88 23.51 -10.19
C LEU A 165 3.10 22.97 -9.43
N GLU A 166 3.35 23.48 -8.22
CA GLU A 166 4.43 22.97 -7.38
C GLU A 166 4.08 21.68 -6.70
N LEU A 167 5.04 20.74 -6.69
CA LEU A 167 4.89 19.42 -6.08
C LEU A 167 5.87 19.24 -4.92
N GLY A 168 5.41 18.54 -3.89
CA GLY A 168 6.23 18.07 -2.78
C GLY A 168 7.12 16.89 -3.18
N ARG A 169 8.05 16.52 -2.28
CA ARG A 169 9.07 15.48 -2.51
C ARG A 169 8.53 14.10 -2.94
N LYS A 170 7.29 13.79 -2.62
CA LYS A 170 6.64 12.50 -2.98
C LYS A 170 5.65 12.62 -4.15
N GLY A 171 5.70 13.72 -4.91
CA GLY A 171 4.76 13.97 -6.00
C GLY A 171 3.37 14.43 -5.52
N THR A 172 3.21 14.76 -4.25
CA THR A 172 1.99 15.38 -3.71
C THR A 172 1.92 16.85 -4.12
N ILE A 173 0.71 17.42 -4.20
CA ILE A 173 0.55 18.86 -4.48
C ILE A 173 1.00 19.66 -3.25
N ALA A 174 1.90 20.63 -3.45
CA ALA A 174 2.29 21.58 -2.41
C ALA A 174 1.17 22.60 -2.20
N VAL A 175 0.78 22.83 -0.94
CA VAL A 175 -0.26 23.78 -0.56
C VAL A 175 0.17 24.58 0.67
N ASN A 176 -0.39 25.80 0.80
CA ASN A 176 -0.27 26.61 2.01
C ASN A 176 -1.27 26.16 3.10
N ASP A 177 -1.34 26.90 4.22
CA ASP A 177 -2.25 26.58 5.33
C ASP A 177 -3.73 26.69 4.96
N ASP A 178 -4.07 27.43 3.93
CA ASP A 178 -5.41 27.56 3.36
C ASP A 178 -5.74 26.49 2.30
N MET A 179 -4.90 25.48 2.15
CA MET A 179 -5.02 24.42 1.13
C MET A 179 -4.93 24.96 -0.32
N GLN A 180 -4.42 26.17 -0.54
CA GLN A 180 -4.20 26.75 -1.86
C GLN A 180 -2.85 26.31 -2.39
N SER A 181 -2.80 25.91 -3.66
CA SER A 181 -1.57 25.53 -4.37
C SER A 181 -0.76 26.75 -4.79
N SER A 182 0.35 26.52 -5.51
CA SER A 182 1.12 27.58 -6.18
C SER A 182 0.31 28.35 -7.23
N ILE A 183 -0.86 27.83 -7.65
CA ILE A 183 -1.76 28.47 -8.59
C ILE A 183 -2.97 29.01 -7.82
N PRO A 184 -3.23 30.34 -7.84
CA PRO A 184 -4.22 30.99 -6.97
C PRO A 184 -5.66 30.48 -7.08
N THR A 185 -6.01 29.85 -8.21
CA THR A 185 -7.37 29.31 -8.44
C THR A 185 -7.49 27.82 -8.16
N ILE A 186 -6.39 27.18 -7.72
CA ILE A 186 -6.36 25.73 -7.48
C ILE A 186 -6.12 25.46 -5.99
N TYR A 187 -7.02 24.69 -5.42
CA TYR A 187 -6.94 24.19 -4.05
C TYR A 187 -6.85 22.67 -4.06
N ALA A 188 -6.16 22.09 -3.10
CA ALA A 188 -6.04 20.64 -2.98
C ALA A 188 -6.07 20.21 -1.50
N GLY A 189 -6.56 18.99 -1.25
CA GLY A 189 -6.62 18.42 0.11
C GLY A 189 -6.73 16.91 0.08
N GLY A 190 -6.57 16.25 1.24
CA GLY A 190 -6.60 14.81 1.39
C GLY A 190 -5.31 14.14 0.88
N ASP A 191 -5.42 12.94 0.35
CA ASP A 191 -4.27 12.09 0.01
C ASP A 191 -3.34 12.68 -1.05
N ILE A 192 -3.87 13.50 -1.95
CA ILE A 192 -3.04 14.18 -2.97
C ILE A 192 -2.07 15.22 -2.37
N VAL A 193 -2.36 15.70 -1.15
CA VAL A 193 -1.51 16.65 -0.41
C VAL A 193 -0.69 15.93 0.66
N ARG A 194 -1.33 15.04 1.43
CA ARG A 194 -0.74 14.41 2.61
C ARG A 194 0.01 13.11 2.33
N GLY A 195 -0.22 12.49 1.17
CA GLY A 195 -0.02 11.07 0.96
C GLY A 195 -1.18 10.28 1.56
N GLY A 196 -1.11 8.95 1.55
CA GLY A 196 -2.17 8.11 2.14
C GLY A 196 -2.41 8.45 3.61
N ALA A 197 -3.63 8.92 3.92
CA ALA A 197 -4.02 9.41 5.23
C ALA A 197 -5.44 8.96 5.60
N THR A 198 -6.11 9.66 6.53
CA THR A 198 -7.45 9.30 7.00
C THR A 198 -8.54 10.16 6.37
N VAL A 199 -9.76 9.61 6.28
CA VAL A 199 -10.95 10.34 5.81
C VAL A 199 -11.17 11.62 6.63
N ILE A 200 -10.96 11.59 7.95
CA ILE A 200 -11.13 12.75 8.84
C ILE A 200 -10.18 13.89 8.43
N LEU A 201 -8.93 13.59 8.09
CA LEU A 201 -7.97 14.59 7.63
C LEU A 201 -8.37 15.14 6.26
N ALA A 202 -8.82 14.29 5.34
CA ALA A 202 -9.29 14.71 4.02
C ALA A 202 -10.50 15.64 4.13
N MET A 203 -11.48 15.32 5.00
CA MET A 203 -12.63 16.19 5.29
C MET A 203 -12.20 17.53 5.90
N GLY A 204 -11.24 17.51 6.82
CA GLY A 204 -10.67 18.72 7.43
C GLY A 204 -10.01 19.64 6.41
N ASP A 205 -9.26 19.06 5.46
CA ASP A 205 -8.62 19.80 4.36
C ASP A 205 -9.67 20.40 3.42
N GLY A 206 -10.69 19.62 3.03
CA GLY A 206 -11.79 20.10 2.19
C GLY A 206 -12.53 21.30 2.83
N ARG A 207 -12.80 21.24 4.14
CA ARG A 207 -13.44 22.36 4.86
C ARG A 207 -12.56 23.61 4.89
N ARG A 208 -11.25 23.46 5.08
CA ARG A 208 -10.29 24.60 5.05
C ARG A 208 -10.23 25.21 3.66
N ALA A 209 -10.10 24.37 2.62
CA ALA A 209 -10.11 24.82 1.23
C ALA A 209 -11.40 25.59 0.89
N ALA A 210 -12.56 25.05 1.23
CA ALA A 210 -13.84 25.69 0.97
C ALA A 210 -13.98 27.07 1.70
N ALA A 211 -13.55 27.14 2.95
CA ALA A 211 -13.57 28.40 3.70
C ALA A 211 -12.60 29.43 3.10
N ALA A 212 -11.45 29.01 2.59
CA ALA A 212 -10.49 29.90 1.94
C ALA A 212 -11.02 30.39 0.58
N MET A 213 -11.63 29.53 -0.20
CA MET A 213 -12.29 29.89 -1.47
C MET A 213 -13.40 30.92 -1.25
N ASP A 214 -14.28 30.70 -0.25
CA ASP A 214 -15.36 31.64 0.08
C ASP A 214 -14.82 33.03 0.47
N ARG A 215 -13.77 33.08 1.31
CA ARG A 215 -13.11 34.35 1.64
C ARG A 215 -12.55 35.06 0.40
N GLN A 216 -11.89 34.31 -0.48
CA GLN A 216 -11.29 34.88 -1.70
C GLN A 216 -12.37 35.44 -2.65
N LEU A 217 -13.47 34.70 -2.86
CA LEU A 217 -14.56 35.11 -3.74
C LEU A 217 -15.35 36.31 -3.22
N ARG A 218 -15.42 36.50 -1.88
CA ARG A 218 -16.08 37.67 -1.28
C ARG A 218 -15.23 38.96 -1.34
N GLN A 219 -13.93 38.81 -1.60
CA GLN A 219 -12.98 39.93 -1.70
C GLN A 219 -12.70 40.34 -3.14
N ALA A 220 -13.11 39.55 -4.10
CA ALA A 220 -13.00 39.82 -5.54
C ALA A 220 -14.22 40.61 -6.05
#